data_37588a645ac63eabe3835463eafb5498
#
_entry.id   37588a645ac63eabe3835463eafb5498
#
_cell.length_a   1.000
_cell.length_b   1.000
_cell.length_c   1.000
_cell.angle_alpha   90.00
_cell.angle_beta   90.00
_cell.angle_gamma   90.00
#
_symmetry.space_group_name_H-M   'P 1'
#
loop_
_entity.id
_entity.type
_entity.pdbx_description
1 polymer ?
#
loop_
_entity_poly.entity_id
_entity_poly.type
_entity_poly.pdbx_seq_one_letter_code
_entity_poly.pdbx_strand_id
1 'polypeptide(L)'
;MLPRSLRARTGCGIFVTLFLLGVGVVALSHLQPTLRTGSTASESSHSSVARSSLPSPSASTVNIVAGGCVEPDSTASHVYHPDRLKILQPCITVTGVIEFIRHEPDGDYHVGLKLDPQFQDLVNSCNSTCLDGAEHGDLVVEPVCMTTPTQADAVGACAGYRNPIVIPPVGSHVSMTGAYVLDLDHGWTEIHPLQEVHVL
;
A
#
# COMPACT_ATOMS: atom_id res chain seq x y z
N MET A 1 -16.95 4.29 61.73
CA MET A 1 -16.13 5.49 61.56
C MET A 1 -14.72 5.04 61.14
N LEU A 2 -14.37 5.21 59.90
CA LEU A 2 -13.04 4.91 59.34
C LEU A 2 -12.59 6.12 58.51
N PRO A 3 -11.34 6.58 58.58
CA PRO A 3 -10.89 7.80 57.96
C PRO A 3 -10.54 7.61 56.47
N ARG A 4 -10.92 8.62 55.66
CA ARG A 4 -10.60 8.77 54.25
C ARG A 4 -9.09 9.06 54.07
N SER A 5 -8.39 8.23 53.27
CA SER A 5 -7.04 8.53 52.81
C SER A 5 -7.07 9.45 51.59
N LEU A 6 -6.45 10.63 51.69
CA LEU A 6 -6.12 11.52 50.60
C LEU A 6 -5.05 10.83 49.72
N ARG A 7 -5.31 10.68 48.43
CA ARG A 7 -4.27 10.39 47.44
C ARG A 7 -3.81 11.69 46.78
N ALA A 8 -2.53 11.96 46.92
CA ALA A 8 -1.86 13.08 46.27
C ALA A 8 -1.83 12.90 44.72
N ARG A 9 -2.16 13.96 44.01
CA ARG A 9 -1.97 14.10 42.58
C ARG A 9 -0.53 14.55 42.32
N THR A 10 0.26 13.73 41.67
CA THR A 10 1.61 14.08 41.18
C THR A 10 1.46 14.71 39.79
N GLY A 11 2.04 15.89 39.61
CA GLY A 11 1.90 16.73 38.44
C GLY A 11 2.58 16.21 37.20
N CYS A 12 1.98 16.53 36.07
CA CYS A 12 2.47 16.32 34.72
C CYS A 12 3.54 17.39 34.41
N GLY A 13 4.80 16.97 34.27
CA GLY A 13 5.87 17.84 33.80
C GLY A 13 5.84 17.97 32.29
N ILE A 14 5.66 19.21 31.81
CA ILE A 14 5.75 19.56 30.40
C ILE A 14 7.21 19.68 30.03
N PHE A 15 7.72 18.80 29.18
CA PHE A 15 9.02 18.97 28.52
C PHE A 15 8.84 19.76 27.22
N VAL A 16 9.29 21.01 27.22
CA VAL A 16 9.41 21.83 26.02
C VAL A 16 10.78 21.55 25.40
N THR A 17 10.82 20.90 24.26
CA THR A 17 12.05 20.70 23.49
C THR A 17 12.18 21.81 22.46
N LEU A 18 13.19 22.65 22.64
CA LEU A 18 13.56 23.74 21.72
C LEU A 18 14.32 23.15 20.53
N PHE A 19 13.75 23.27 19.31
CA PHE A 19 14.47 23.00 18.07
C PHE A 19 15.19 24.26 17.59
N LEU A 20 16.52 24.19 17.53
CA LEU A 20 17.38 25.21 16.94
C LEU A 20 17.38 25.03 15.39
N LEU A 21 16.95 26.06 14.68
CA LEU A 21 17.04 26.17 13.23
C LEU A 21 18.48 26.42 12.82
N GLY A 22 19.11 25.44 12.16
CA GLY A 22 20.37 25.60 11.46
C GLY A 22 20.12 26.02 10.01
N VAL A 23 20.47 27.27 9.68
CA VAL A 23 20.45 27.79 8.31
C VAL A 23 21.75 27.38 7.61
N GLY A 24 21.68 26.43 6.68
CA GLY A 24 22.80 26.06 5.80
C GLY A 24 22.64 26.72 4.43
N VAL A 25 23.57 27.65 4.13
CA VAL A 25 23.71 28.26 2.81
C VAL A 25 24.49 27.29 1.91
N VAL A 26 23.92 26.86 0.79
CA VAL A 26 24.65 26.12 -0.26
C VAL A 26 24.75 26.94 -1.50
N ALA A 27 26.01 27.14 -1.94
CA ALA A 27 26.43 27.96 -3.08
C ALA A 27 26.04 27.32 -4.43
N LEU A 28 25.53 28.14 -5.34
CA LEU A 28 25.36 27.81 -6.76
C LEU A 28 26.73 27.70 -7.45
N SER A 29 26.90 26.60 -8.17
CA SER A 29 27.95 26.51 -9.21
C SER A 29 27.28 26.36 -10.57
N HIS A 30 27.47 27.40 -11.40
CA HIS A 30 27.11 27.45 -12.81
C HIS A 30 28.07 26.58 -13.62
N LEU A 31 27.57 25.75 -14.54
CA LEU A 31 28.34 25.29 -15.70
C LEU A 31 27.42 25.31 -16.93
N GLN A 32 27.91 26.09 -17.94
CA GLN A 32 27.25 26.38 -19.20
C GLN A 32 27.43 25.24 -20.24
N PRO A 33 26.62 25.23 -21.31
CA PRO A 33 26.65 24.19 -22.34
C PRO A 33 27.57 24.57 -23.49
N THR A 34 28.29 23.62 -24.04
CA THR A 34 28.98 23.73 -25.31
C THR A 34 28.10 23.25 -26.47
N LEU A 35 27.80 24.15 -27.36
CA LEU A 35 27.29 23.91 -28.71
C LEU A 35 28.32 23.15 -29.56
N ARG A 36 27.90 22.16 -30.29
CA ARG A 36 28.63 21.63 -31.45
C ARG A 36 27.68 21.45 -32.62
N THR A 37 27.84 22.33 -33.60
CA THR A 37 27.32 22.29 -34.95
C THR A 37 28.08 21.27 -35.79
N GLY A 38 27.37 20.56 -36.67
CA GLY A 38 28.00 19.71 -37.69
C GLY A 38 26.96 19.25 -38.73
N SER A 39 26.96 19.93 -39.84
CA SER A 39 26.21 19.75 -41.08
C SER A 39 26.59 18.46 -41.81
N THR A 40 25.72 17.81 -42.53
CA THR A 40 25.61 17.77 -44.00
C THR A 40 24.63 16.70 -44.47
N ALA A 41 23.94 17.05 -45.53
CA ALA A 41 22.92 16.35 -46.25
C ALA A 41 23.43 15.12 -47.05
N SER A 42 22.54 14.18 -47.34
CA SER A 42 22.40 13.63 -48.70
C SER A 42 21.04 12.92 -48.86
N GLU A 43 20.39 13.28 -49.98
CA GLU A 43 19.17 12.68 -50.46
C GLU A 43 19.35 11.21 -50.91
N SER A 44 18.31 10.42 -50.76
CA SER A 44 17.85 9.53 -51.85
C SER A 44 16.46 9.00 -51.60
N SER A 45 15.58 9.27 -52.52
CA SER A 45 14.21 8.81 -52.67
C SER A 45 14.14 7.30 -52.95
N HIS A 46 13.30 6.59 -52.25
CA HIS A 46 12.54 5.45 -52.82
C HIS A 46 11.22 5.30 -52.07
N SER A 47 10.17 5.61 -52.81
CA SER A 47 8.77 5.39 -52.47
C SER A 47 8.49 3.89 -52.50
N SER A 48 8.15 3.29 -51.37
CA SER A 48 7.45 2.03 -51.29
C SER A 48 6.33 2.13 -50.29
N VAL A 49 5.12 2.10 -50.80
CA VAL A 49 3.87 2.05 -50.03
C VAL A 49 3.85 0.76 -49.24
N ALA A 50 4.25 0.82 -48.00
CA ALA A 50 4.04 -0.26 -47.03
C ALA A 50 2.63 -0.10 -46.44
N ARG A 51 1.75 -1.06 -46.68
CA ARG A 51 0.49 -1.21 -45.97
C ARG A 51 0.77 -1.25 -44.49
N SER A 52 0.29 -0.21 -43.79
CA SER A 52 0.27 -0.16 -42.35
C SER A 52 -0.70 -1.22 -41.84
N SER A 53 -0.18 -2.37 -41.45
CA SER A 53 -0.94 -3.31 -40.64
C SER A 53 -0.98 -2.70 -39.21
N LEU A 54 -2.17 -2.27 -38.83
CA LEU A 54 -2.45 -1.91 -37.43
C LEU A 54 -2.07 -3.10 -36.55
N PRO A 55 -1.28 -2.91 -35.50
CA PRO A 55 -1.06 -3.96 -34.53
C PRO A 55 -2.39 -4.33 -33.90
N SER A 56 -2.77 -5.60 -34.05
CA SER A 56 -3.88 -6.19 -33.30
C SER A 56 -3.58 -6.00 -31.82
N PRO A 57 -4.55 -5.57 -30.99
CA PRO A 57 -4.30 -5.48 -29.56
C PRO A 57 -3.91 -6.88 -29.07
N SER A 58 -2.67 -7.01 -28.58
CA SER A 58 -2.26 -8.20 -27.86
C SER A 58 -3.17 -8.36 -26.66
N ALA A 59 -4.02 -9.36 -26.70
CA ALA A 59 -4.78 -9.76 -25.54
C ALA A 59 -3.75 -10.15 -24.46
N SER A 60 -3.62 -9.34 -23.44
CA SER A 60 -2.84 -9.69 -22.26
C SER A 60 -3.46 -10.94 -21.65
N THR A 61 -2.70 -12.03 -21.65
CA THR A 61 -3.14 -13.28 -21.04
C THR A 61 -3.10 -13.08 -19.53
N VAL A 62 -4.27 -12.97 -18.92
CA VAL A 62 -4.40 -12.97 -17.45
C VAL A 62 -4.20 -14.42 -17.00
N ASN A 63 -3.19 -14.66 -16.18
CA ASN A 63 -2.93 -15.96 -15.59
C ASN A 63 -3.38 -15.95 -14.12
N ILE A 64 -4.16 -16.95 -13.73
CA ILE A 64 -4.50 -17.19 -12.31
C ILE A 64 -3.44 -18.11 -11.75
N VAL A 65 -2.73 -17.65 -10.71
CA VAL A 65 -1.74 -18.46 -9.97
C VAL A 65 -2.42 -19.24 -8.85
N ALA A 66 -1.68 -20.18 -8.23
CA ALA A 66 -2.18 -20.93 -7.07
C ALA A 66 -2.63 -19.97 -5.97
N GLY A 67 -3.86 -20.16 -5.47
CA GLY A 67 -4.48 -19.28 -4.48
C GLY A 67 -5.50 -18.29 -5.04
N GLY A 68 -5.67 -18.21 -6.37
CA GLY A 68 -6.68 -17.36 -7.02
C GLY A 68 -6.19 -15.97 -7.44
N CYS A 69 -4.92 -15.62 -7.18
CA CYS A 69 -4.39 -14.32 -7.61
C CYS A 69 -4.25 -14.20 -9.11
N VAL A 70 -4.40 -12.99 -9.60
CA VAL A 70 -4.29 -12.63 -11.01
C VAL A 70 -2.84 -12.18 -11.29
N GLU A 71 -2.22 -12.74 -12.33
CA GLU A 71 -0.90 -12.32 -12.80
C GLU A 71 -0.96 -11.77 -14.23
N PRO A 72 -0.31 -10.65 -14.54
CA PRO A 72 0.39 -9.79 -13.58
C PRO A 72 -0.60 -9.06 -12.66
N ASP A 73 -0.23 -8.93 -11.38
CA ASP A 73 -1.00 -8.18 -10.40
C ASP A 73 -1.03 -6.70 -10.78
N SER A 74 -2.19 -6.23 -11.25
CA SER A 74 -2.38 -4.84 -11.64
C SER A 74 -2.41 -3.88 -10.45
N THR A 75 -2.61 -4.38 -9.23
CA THR A 75 -2.69 -3.58 -8.01
C THR A 75 -1.32 -3.38 -7.37
N ALA A 76 -0.36 -4.28 -7.59
CA ALA A 76 0.97 -4.21 -6.98
C ALA A 76 1.75 -2.93 -7.34
N SER A 77 1.54 -2.39 -8.55
CA SER A 77 2.18 -1.14 -8.97
C SER A 77 1.60 0.11 -8.30
N HIS A 78 0.50 -0.03 -7.57
CA HIS A 78 -0.21 1.02 -6.86
C HIS A 78 0.00 0.98 -5.35
N VAL A 79 0.86 0.09 -4.88
CA VAL A 79 1.27 0.04 -3.47
C VAL A 79 2.17 1.23 -3.17
N TYR A 80 1.81 2.00 -2.13
CA TYR A 80 2.65 3.08 -1.62
C TYR A 80 3.78 2.49 -0.76
N HIS A 81 5.03 2.93 -0.97
CA HIS A 81 6.24 2.41 -0.31
C HIS A 81 6.35 0.87 -0.32
N PRO A 82 6.38 0.21 -1.50
CA PRO A 82 6.35 -1.25 -1.60
C PRO A 82 7.59 -1.94 -1.00
N ASP A 83 8.70 -1.22 -0.82
CA ASP A 83 9.95 -1.70 -0.24
C ASP A 83 9.84 -2.01 1.27
N ARG A 84 8.81 -1.49 1.97
CA ARG A 84 8.47 -1.89 3.35
C ARG A 84 7.84 -3.28 3.43
N LEU A 85 7.34 -3.81 2.32
CA LEU A 85 6.59 -5.07 2.28
C LEU A 85 7.50 -6.26 1.94
N LYS A 86 7.74 -7.13 2.93
CA LYS A 86 8.41 -8.41 2.70
C LYS A 86 7.39 -9.48 2.35
N ILE A 87 7.39 -9.93 1.10
CA ILE A 87 6.50 -11.01 0.64
C ILE A 87 6.82 -12.31 1.37
N LEU A 88 5.83 -12.87 2.05
CA LEU A 88 5.87 -14.18 2.70
C LEU A 88 5.26 -15.25 1.79
N GLN A 89 4.11 -14.93 1.17
CA GLN A 89 3.50 -15.73 0.10
C GLN A 89 2.96 -14.77 -0.98
N PRO A 90 3.29 -14.98 -2.26
CA PRO A 90 2.87 -14.06 -3.31
C PRO A 90 1.36 -14.05 -3.53
N CYS A 91 0.66 -15.12 -3.11
CA CYS A 91 -0.78 -15.24 -3.22
C CYS A 91 -1.32 -16.18 -2.14
N ILE A 92 -2.33 -15.72 -1.41
CA ILE A 92 -3.06 -16.52 -0.42
C ILE A 92 -4.54 -16.13 -0.45
N THR A 93 -5.42 -17.09 -0.17
CA THR A 93 -6.84 -16.84 0.13
C THR A 93 -7.09 -17.22 1.58
N VAL A 94 -7.68 -16.32 2.34
CA VAL A 94 -8.08 -16.52 3.73
C VAL A 94 -9.56 -16.24 3.90
N THR A 95 -10.15 -16.77 5.00
CA THR A 95 -11.54 -16.46 5.38
C THR A 95 -11.59 -15.90 6.79
N GLY A 96 -12.62 -15.08 7.05
CA GLY A 96 -12.81 -14.44 8.34
C GLY A 96 -13.96 -13.45 8.35
N VAL A 97 -14.12 -12.75 9.46
CA VAL A 97 -15.14 -11.71 9.64
C VAL A 97 -14.48 -10.35 9.65
N ILE A 98 -15.03 -9.39 8.89
CA ILE A 98 -14.57 -8.00 8.91
C ILE A 98 -14.96 -7.38 10.27
N GLU A 99 -13.96 -7.01 11.08
CA GLU A 99 -14.19 -6.40 12.40
C GLU A 99 -14.22 -4.86 12.34
N PHE A 100 -13.40 -4.27 11.46
CA PHE A 100 -13.37 -2.82 11.24
C PHE A 100 -12.89 -2.45 9.85
N ILE A 101 -13.17 -1.23 9.43
CA ILE A 101 -12.66 -0.60 8.20
C ILE A 101 -12.22 0.82 8.55
N ARG A 102 -10.97 1.16 8.30
CA ARG A 102 -10.42 2.53 8.40
C ARG A 102 -10.04 3.03 7.02
N HIS A 103 -10.13 4.33 6.82
CA HIS A 103 -9.68 5.01 5.60
C HIS A 103 -8.36 5.69 5.92
N GLU A 104 -7.32 5.36 5.17
CA GLU A 104 -5.99 5.87 5.43
C GLU A 104 -5.67 7.10 4.55
N PRO A 105 -4.74 7.97 4.99
CA PRO A 105 -4.38 9.18 4.26
C PRO A 105 -3.71 8.93 2.90
N ASP A 106 -3.09 7.77 2.71
CA ASP A 106 -2.49 7.32 1.44
C ASP A 106 -3.51 6.89 0.39
N GLY A 107 -4.80 6.80 0.78
CA GLY A 107 -5.90 6.45 -0.11
C GLY A 107 -6.36 5.01 0.00
N ASP A 108 -5.69 4.20 0.78
CA ASP A 108 -6.00 2.79 0.99
C ASP A 108 -7.11 2.62 2.06
N TYR A 109 -7.72 1.46 2.10
CA TYR A 109 -8.49 1.05 3.26
C TYR A 109 -7.67 0.07 4.09
N HIS A 110 -7.75 0.22 5.38
CA HIS A 110 -7.17 -0.67 6.37
C HIS A 110 -8.31 -1.48 7.01
N VAL A 111 -8.40 -2.73 6.61
CA VAL A 111 -9.48 -3.65 7.03
C VAL A 111 -8.94 -4.63 8.04
N GLY A 112 -9.55 -4.69 9.24
CA GLY A 112 -9.27 -5.72 10.22
C GLY A 112 -10.11 -6.96 9.91
N LEU A 113 -9.45 -8.09 9.63
CA LEU A 113 -10.06 -9.37 9.35
C LEU A 113 -9.78 -10.33 10.50
N LYS A 114 -10.80 -10.60 11.30
CA LYS A 114 -10.74 -11.68 12.29
C LYS A 114 -10.79 -13.02 11.59
N LEU A 115 -9.64 -13.66 11.50
CA LEU A 115 -9.47 -14.90 10.76
C LEU A 115 -10.27 -16.06 11.36
N ASP A 116 -10.77 -16.91 10.48
CA ASP A 116 -11.29 -18.21 10.87
C ASP A 116 -10.19 -19.07 11.53
N PRO A 117 -10.57 -20.05 12.39
CA PRO A 117 -9.60 -20.80 13.20
C PRO A 117 -8.45 -21.44 12.43
N GLN A 118 -8.68 -21.88 11.18
CA GLN A 118 -7.67 -22.53 10.34
C GLN A 118 -6.58 -21.58 9.81
N PHE A 119 -6.77 -20.28 9.95
CA PHE A 119 -5.84 -19.25 9.48
C PHE A 119 -5.18 -18.44 10.61
N GLN A 120 -5.46 -18.78 11.86
CA GLN A 120 -4.97 -18.01 13.02
C GLN A 120 -3.44 -17.93 13.11
N ASP A 121 -2.72 -18.89 12.54
CA ASP A 121 -1.25 -18.87 12.50
C ASP A 121 -0.65 -17.83 11.54
N LEU A 122 -1.49 -17.15 10.75
CA LEU A 122 -1.04 -16.10 9.84
C LEU A 122 -0.83 -14.75 10.52
N VAL A 123 -1.42 -14.52 11.69
CA VAL A 123 -1.14 -13.31 12.48
C VAL A 123 0.06 -13.52 13.38
N ASN A 124 0.85 -12.46 13.56
CA ASN A 124 1.96 -12.46 14.51
C ASN A 124 1.62 -11.66 15.77
N SER A 125 2.54 -11.62 16.73
CA SER A 125 2.32 -10.87 17.97
C SER A 125 2.08 -9.38 17.76
N CYS A 126 2.65 -8.81 16.70
CA CYS A 126 2.49 -7.38 16.41
C CYS A 126 1.07 -7.01 15.99
N ASN A 127 0.33 -7.92 15.33
CA ASN A 127 -1.10 -7.71 15.07
C ASN A 127 -1.90 -7.48 16.37
N SER A 128 -1.41 -8.01 17.52
CA SER A 128 -2.10 -7.85 18.81
C SER A 128 -1.52 -6.76 19.70
N THR A 129 -0.22 -6.45 19.58
CA THR A 129 0.50 -5.66 20.60
C THR A 129 1.17 -4.41 20.06
N CYS A 130 1.41 -4.29 18.77
CA CYS A 130 2.01 -3.08 18.20
C CYS A 130 0.96 -1.97 18.08
N LEU A 131 1.43 -0.72 18.03
CA LEU A 131 0.59 0.48 17.99
C LEU A 131 -0.56 0.45 19.02
N ASP A 132 -0.22 0.11 20.28
CA ASP A 132 -1.17 0.00 21.41
C ASP A 132 -2.32 -1.00 21.17
N GLY A 133 -2.08 -2.02 20.33
CA GLY A 133 -3.06 -3.07 20.02
C GLY A 133 -4.16 -2.63 19.06
N ALA A 134 -3.90 -1.63 18.23
CA ALA A 134 -4.88 -1.05 17.30
C ALA A 134 -5.49 -2.07 16.31
N GLU A 135 -4.76 -3.16 16.01
CA GLU A 135 -5.22 -4.22 15.10
C GLU A 135 -5.99 -5.36 15.80
N HIS A 136 -6.12 -5.33 17.13
CA HIS A 136 -6.91 -6.25 17.96
C HIS A 136 -6.56 -7.74 17.80
N GLY A 137 -5.47 -8.09 17.13
CA GLY A 137 -5.09 -9.45 16.76
C GLY A 137 -5.66 -9.91 15.42
N ASP A 138 -6.29 -9.02 14.69
CA ASP A 138 -6.81 -9.29 13.34
C ASP A 138 -5.70 -9.28 12.30
N LEU A 139 -5.91 -9.98 11.19
CA LEU A 139 -5.10 -9.82 10.00
C LEU A 139 -5.46 -8.49 9.34
N VAL A 140 -4.46 -7.67 9.08
CA VAL A 140 -4.63 -6.45 8.30
C VAL A 140 -4.83 -6.83 6.83
N VAL A 141 -5.79 -6.20 6.15
CA VAL A 141 -6.02 -6.38 4.71
C VAL A 141 -6.15 -5.01 4.06
N GLU A 142 -5.28 -4.73 3.08
CA GLU A 142 -5.21 -3.42 2.44
C GLU A 142 -5.55 -3.48 0.94
N PRO A 143 -6.80 -3.13 0.56
CA PRO A 143 -7.11 -2.74 -0.81
C PRO A 143 -6.57 -1.34 -1.08
N VAL A 144 -5.66 -1.25 -2.05
CA VAL A 144 -4.95 0.00 -2.37
C VAL A 144 -5.82 0.97 -3.19
N CYS A 145 -5.59 2.27 -3.06
CA CYS A 145 -6.20 3.34 -3.86
C CYS A 145 -7.74 3.33 -3.86
N MET A 146 -8.33 3.05 -2.72
CA MET A 146 -9.80 3.06 -2.52
C MET A 146 -10.36 4.48 -2.50
N THR A 147 -9.56 5.46 -2.07
CA THR A 147 -9.91 6.88 -2.05
C THR A 147 -8.80 7.72 -2.71
N THR A 148 -9.06 9.01 -2.90
CA THR A 148 -8.01 9.93 -3.33
C THR A 148 -7.05 10.16 -2.16
N PRO A 149 -5.74 9.92 -2.33
CA PRO A 149 -4.76 10.20 -1.29
C PRO A 149 -4.79 11.66 -0.84
N THR A 150 -4.75 11.88 0.47
CA THR A 150 -4.54 13.19 1.10
C THR A 150 -3.08 13.38 1.52
N GLN A 151 -2.34 12.31 1.64
CA GLN A 151 -0.92 12.28 1.88
C GLN A 151 -0.16 12.56 0.58
N ALA A 152 0.64 13.64 0.57
CA ALA A 152 1.19 14.20 -0.66
C ALA A 152 2.14 13.26 -1.42
N ASP A 153 2.93 12.46 -0.72
CA ASP A 153 3.89 11.51 -1.27
C ASP A 153 3.25 10.19 -1.74
N ALA A 154 2.01 9.89 -1.31
CA ALA A 154 1.24 8.74 -1.78
C ALA A 154 0.46 9.02 -3.08
N VAL A 155 0.26 10.29 -3.46
CA VAL A 155 -0.53 10.67 -4.64
C VAL A 155 -0.04 9.97 -5.92
N GLY A 156 1.29 9.79 -6.05
CA GLY A 156 1.90 9.14 -7.21
C GLY A 156 1.48 7.68 -7.38
N ALA A 157 1.33 6.93 -6.30
CA ALA A 157 0.95 5.53 -6.32
C ALA A 157 -0.45 5.33 -6.93
N CYS A 158 -1.39 6.23 -6.60
CA CYS A 158 -2.77 6.15 -7.08
C CYS A 158 -3.04 6.98 -8.35
N ALA A 159 -2.01 7.56 -8.98
CA ALA A 159 -2.19 8.43 -10.15
C ALA A 159 -2.84 7.69 -11.32
N GLY A 160 -4.05 8.11 -11.72
CA GLY A 160 -4.79 7.50 -12.83
C GLY A 160 -5.43 6.14 -12.53
N TYR A 161 -5.37 5.68 -11.28
CA TYR A 161 -5.95 4.42 -10.84
C TYR A 161 -6.98 4.63 -9.72
N ARG A 162 -8.00 3.82 -9.70
CA ARG A 162 -8.98 3.68 -8.63
C ARG A 162 -9.32 2.20 -8.51
N ASN A 163 -9.16 1.64 -7.33
CA ASN A 163 -9.48 0.24 -7.10
C ASN A 163 -11.00 0.00 -7.25
N PRO A 164 -11.42 -0.95 -8.11
CA PRO A 164 -12.83 -1.25 -8.32
C PRO A 164 -13.44 -2.15 -7.23
N ILE A 165 -12.63 -2.67 -6.30
CA ILE A 165 -13.10 -3.57 -5.24
C ILE A 165 -14.13 -2.85 -4.36
N VAL A 166 -15.19 -3.55 -4.01
CA VAL A 166 -16.19 -3.10 -3.02
C VAL A 166 -16.02 -3.93 -1.76
N ILE A 167 -15.59 -3.29 -0.68
CA ILE A 167 -15.43 -3.98 0.61
C ILE A 167 -16.80 -4.14 1.27
N PRO A 168 -17.19 -5.38 1.64
CA PRO A 168 -18.43 -5.63 2.38
C PRO A 168 -18.44 -4.94 3.75
N PRO A 169 -19.62 -4.68 4.34
CA PRO A 169 -19.69 -4.00 5.62
C PRO A 169 -19.10 -4.84 6.77
N VAL A 170 -18.74 -4.15 7.85
CA VAL A 170 -18.33 -4.77 9.12
C VAL A 170 -19.37 -5.82 9.56
N GLY A 171 -18.89 -6.96 10.04
CA GLY A 171 -19.67 -8.13 10.41
C GLY A 171 -19.88 -9.12 9.26
N SER A 172 -19.49 -8.81 8.03
CA SER A 172 -19.55 -9.76 6.91
C SER A 172 -18.51 -10.85 7.06
N HIS A 173 -18.93 -12.14 6.86
CA HIS A 173 -18.02 -13.26 6.70
C HIS A 173 -17.61 -13.36 5.24
N VAL A 174 -16.30 -13.32 4.99
CA VAL A 174 -15.73 -13.14 3.64
C VAL A 174 -14.57 -14.08 3.39
N SER A 175 -14.27 -14.32 2.10
CA SER A 175 -12.95 -14.74 1.66
C SER A 175 -12.22 -13.55 1.03
N MET A 176 -10.93 -13.40 1.30
CA MET A 176 -10.07 -12.36 0.79
C MET A 176 -8.80 -12.97 0.21
N THR A 177 -8.40 -12.50 -0.98
CA THR A 177 -7.25 -13.03 -1.72
C THR A 177 -6.28 -11.92 -2.09
N GLY A 178 -4.99 -12.14 -1.85
CA GLY A 178 -3.93 -11.18 -2.19
C GLY A 178 -2.55 -11.67 -1.78
N ALA A 179 -1.56 -10.77 -1.83
CA ALA A 179 -0.20 -11.08 -1.37
C ALA A 179 -0.13 -11.04 0.16
N TYR A 180 0.36 -12.12 0.76
CA TYR A 180 0.60 -12.16 2.20
C TYR A 180 2.02 -11.67 2.49
N VAL A 181 2.13 -10.63 3.29
CA VAL A 181 3.37 -9.91 3.54
C VAL A 181 3.61 -9.66 5.02
N LEU A 182 4.86 -9.34 5.37
CA LEU A 182 5.24 -8.70 6.61
C LEU A 182 5.51 -7.23 6.29
N ASP A 183 4.76 -6.32 6.89
CA ASP A 183 5.07 -4.90 6.87
C ASP A 183 6.22 -4.63 7.84
N LEU A 184 7.35 -4.17 7.31
CA LEU A 184 8.57 -3.93 8.09
C LEU A 184 8.51 -2.67 8.94
N ASP A 185 7.67 -1.70 8.56
CA ASP A 185 7.53 -0.43 9.31
C ASP A 185 6.62 -0.61 10.53
N HIS A 186 5.60 -1.48 10.41
CA HIS A 186 4.64 -1.76 11.49
C HIS A 186 4.95 -3.05 12.25
N GLY A 187 5.62 -4.00 11.62
CA GLY A 187 5.99 -5.28 12.21
C GLY A 187 4.90 -6.35 12.21
N TRP A 188 3.69 -6.05 11.73
CA TRP A 188 2.60 -7.01 11.62
C TRP A 188 2.55 -7.73 10.27
N THR A 189 1.77 -8.80 10.20
CA THR A 189 1.46 -9.49 8.94
C THR A 189 0.15 -9.00 8.37
N GLU A 190 0.07 -8.97 7.03
CA GLU A 190 -1.09 -8.44 6.31
C GLU A 190 -1.27 -9.07 4.93
N ILE A 191 -2.43 -8.86 4.32
CA ILE A 191 -2.65 -9.03 2.88
C ILE A 191 -2.55 -7.66 2.22
N HIS A 192 -1.50 -7.44 1.42
CA HIS A 192 -1.23 -6.18 0.75
C HIS A 192 -0.49 -6.38 -0.59
N PRO A 193 -1.11 -6.07 -1.72
CA PRO A 193 -2.47 -5.57 -1.90
C PRO A 193 -3.53 -6.68 -1.86
N LEU A 194 -4.77 -6.31 -1.48
CA LEU A 194 -5.94 -7.16 -1.69
C LEU A 194 -6.31 -7.16 -3.18
N GLN A 195 -6.53 -8.35 -3.75
CA GLN A 195 -6.94 -8.54 -5.15
C GLN A 195 -8.41 -8.92 -5.32
N GLU A 196 -8.95 -9.71 -4.39
CA GLU A 196 -10.35 -10.17 -4.45
C GLU A 196 -10.99 -10.25 -3.07
N VAL A 197 -12.30 -10.02 -3.03
CA VAL A 197 -13.14 -10.25 -1.86
C VAL A 197 -14.47 -10.85 -2.25
N HIS A 198 -14.94 -11.89 -1.54
CA HIS A 198 -16.24 -12.51 -1.74
C HIS A 198 -16.94 -12.71 -0.40
N VAL A 199 -18.24 -12.43 -0.35
CA VAL A 199 -19.10 -12.76 0.82
C VAL A 199 -19.41 -14.24 0.79
N LEU A 200 -19.31 -14.92 1.95
CA LEU A 200 -19.53 -16.34 2.15
C LEU A 200 -20.93 -16.64 2.70
#